data_77fc46eee746071f33a7943f4c4ee536
#
_entry.id   77fc46eee746071f33a7943f4c4ee536
#
_cell.length_a   1.000
_cell.length_b   1.000
_cell.length_c   1.000
_cell.angle_alpha   90.00
_cell.angle_beta   90.00
_cell.angle_gamma   90.00
#
_symmetry.space_group_name_H-M   'P 1'
#
loop_
_entity.id
_entity.type
_entity.pdbx_description
1 polymer ?
#
loop_
_entity_poly.entity_id
_entity_poly.type
_entity_poly.pdbx_seq_one_letter_code
_entity_poly.pdbx_strand_id
1 'polypeptide(L)'
;MTGNIIKSLANVNSSDCAVTCVTNSNCNLVNWKEDELVCELISDSSPQQTAKNLWMVLQPDNTNNQIVGQICEQVNPCDITQTCRDVCDSLNKHTFSCLSSIDASRSGTASISSTWDSVNTAASKAIDGSVSTNAITGNSLTEHWFKLDLNYVYQITQIVVYNRSNYLPSRMNGNKLIVNINDQYINVPEIAVLTSDLKQTFTGSFIGRYIFIVRDSSDLLQVAEINVFV
;
A
#
# COMPACT_ATOMS: atom_id res chain seq x y z
N MET A 1 15.97 18.86 21.94
CA MET A 1 15.02 18.63 23.04
C MET A 1 15.39 17.37 23.76
N THR A 2 15.23 17.35 25.06
CA THR A 2 15.29 16.14 25.87
C THR A 2 13.87 15.90 26.38
N GLY A 3 13.21 14.90 25.85
CA GLY A 3 11.89 14.46 26.26
C GLY A 3 11.83 12.93 26.22
N ASN A 4 10.74 12.37 26.72
CA ASN A 4 10.54 10.91 26.73
C ASN A 4 10.27 10.44 25.29
N ILE A 5 11.28 9.90 24.64
CA ILE A 5 11.19 9.36 23.29
C ILE A 5 10.42 8.03 23.36
N ILE A 6 9.25 7.98 22.72
CA ILE A 6 8.43 6.77 22.65
C ILE A 6 8.74 5.93 21.40
N LYS A 7 9.27 6.55 20.36
CA LYS A 7 9.66 5.86 19.11
C LYS A 7 10.64 6.71 18.30
N SER A 8 11.63 6.07 17.70
CA SER A 8 12.51 6.68 16.71
C SER A 8 12.31 5.97 15.36
N LEU A 9 12.21 6.76 14.30
CA LEU A 9 12.05 6.29 12.92
C LEU A 9 13.20 6.85 12.09
N ALA A 10 13.76 6.04 11.20
CA ALA A 10 14.80 6.44 10.25
C ALA A 10 14.25 6.46 8.82
N ASN A 11 14.87 7.26 7.95
CA ASN A 11 14.49 7.43 6.56
C ASN A 11 13.05 7.94 6.36
N VAL A 12 12.60 8.85 7.22
CA VAL A 12 11.27 9.48 7.17
C VAL A 12 11.40 10.96 6.86
N ASN A 13 10.53 11.49 5.99
CA ASN A 13 10.43 12.93 5.77
C ASN A 13 9.64 13.60 6.91
N SER A 14 9.64 14.94 6.94
CA SER A 14 8.96 15.71 8.00
C SER A 14 7.46 15.48 8.05
N SER A 15 6.82 15.29 6.90
CA SER A 15 5.37 15.05 6.81
C SER A 15 4.99 13.69 7.39
N ASP A 16 5.71 12.64 7.02
CA ASP A 16 5.49 11.29 7.54
C ASP A 16 5.78 11.22 9.04
N CYS A 17 6.79 11.96 9.51
CA CYS A 17 7.09 12.12 10.92
C CYS A 17 5.91 12.74 11.69
N ALA A 18 5.36 13.84 11.17
CA ALA A 18 4.21 14.53 11.77
C ALA A 18 2.96 13.64 11.77
N VAL A 19 2.65 12.99 10.64
CA VAL A 19 1.51 12.05 10.52
C VAL A 19 1.63 10.90 11.52
N THR A 20 2.84 10.33 11.68
CA THR A 20 3.06 9.24 12.64
C THR A 20 2.80 9.68 14.08
N CYS A 21 3.10 10.94 14.42
CA CYS A 21 2.78 11.48 15.74
C CYS A 21 1.27 11.66 15.94
N VAL A 22 0.59 12.26 14.97
CA VAL A 22 -0.86 12.52 15.05
C VAL A 22 -1.66 11.21 15.20
N THR A 23 -1.20 10.14 14.57
CA THR A 23 -1.83 8.81 14.67
C THR A 23 -1.46 8.03 15.94
N ASN A 24 -0.56 8.54 16.76
CA ASN A 24 -0.14 7.91 18.01
C ASN A 24 -0.67 8.69 19.23
N SER A 25 -1.63 8.13 19.94
CA SER A 25 -2.29 8.76 21.09
C SER A 25 -1.33 9.20 22.24
N ASN A 26 -0.13 8.64 22.29
CA ASN A 26 0.89 8.97 23.28
C ASN A 26 1.90 10.00 22.77
N CYS A 27 1.79 10.46 21.52
CA CYS A 27 2.72 11.41 20.94
C CYS A 27 2.16 12.84 21.06
N ASN A 28 2.90 13.74 21.71
CA ASN A 28 2.54 15.14 21.85
C ASN A 28 3.35 16.06 20.93
N LEU A 29 4.53 15.63 20.50
CA LEU A 29 5.37 16.37 19.57
C LEU A 29 6.42 15.46 18.93
N VAL A 30 7.07 15.95 17.89
CA VAL A 30 8.18 15.25 17.22
C VAL A 30 9.41 16.13 17.12
N ASN A 31 10.57 15.49 17.22
CA ASN A 31 11.83 16.05 16.72
C ASN A 31 12.10 15.39 15.35
N TRP A 32 12.34 16.22 14.36
CA TRP A 32 12.75 15.73 13.05
C TRP A 32 14.09 16.35 12.64
N LYS A 33 15.00 15.50 12.16
CA LYS A 33 16.34 15.89 11.74
C LYS A 33 16.47 15.68 10.23
N GLU A 34 16.60 16.76 9.50
CA GLU A 34 16.56 16.77 8.03
C GLU A 34 17.74 16.03 7.39
N ASP A 35 18.95 16.26 7.88
CA ASP A 35 20.18 15.68 7.33
C ASP A 35 20.33 14.18 7.56
N GLU A 36 19.70 13.64 8.59
CA GLU A 36 19.71 12.21 8.90
C GLU A 36 18.38 11.52 8.58
N LEU A 37 17.34 12.28 8.19
CA LEU A 37 15.96 11.79 8.00
C LEU A 37 15.44 11.00 9.19
N VAL A 38 15.76 11.47 10.41
CA VAL A 38 15.36 10.81 11.67
C VAL A 38 14.21 11.56 12.32
N CYS A 39 13.22 10.80 12.74
CA CYS A 39 12.04 11.27 13.45
C CYS A 39 11.98 10.65 14.85
N GLU A 40 11.88 11.47 15.89
CA GLU A 40 11.66 11.04 17.27
C GLU A 40 10.29 11.49 17.73
N LEU A 41 9.42 10.54 18.09
CA LEU A 41 8.12 10.80 18.69
C LEU A 41 8.29 10.99 20.19
N ILE A 42 7.71 12.04 20.75
CA ILE A 42 7.90 12.46 22.16
C ILE A 42 6.55 12.54 22.87
N SER A 43 6.46 11.93 24.06
CA SER A 43 5.25 11.94 24.88
C SER A 43 5.10 13.16 25.80
N ASP A 44 6.17 13.91 26.03
CA ASP A 44 6.12 15.07 26.93
C ASP A 44 5.38 16.23 26.26
N SER A 45 4.42 16.81 26.96
CA SER A 45 3.63 17.96 26.49
C SER A 45 4.37 19.30 26.61
N SER A 46 5.44 19.37 27.39
CA SER A 46 6.24 20.59 27.63
C SER A 46 7.71 20.24 27.80
N PRO A 47 8.40 19.70 26.76
CA PRO A 47 9.79 19.34 26.88
C PRO A 47 10.67 20.59 26.99
N GLN A 48 11.75 20.49 27.77
CA GLN A 48 12.75 21.56 27.82
C GLN A 48 13.46 21.69 26.47
N GLN A 49 13.34 22.85 25.83
CA GLN A 49 13.99 23.17 24.58
C GLN A 49 15.46 23.44 24.79
N THR A 50 16.31 22.50 24.49
CA THR A 50 17.73 22.75 24.22
C THR A 50 17.93 22.86 22.72
N ALA A 51 18.35 24.05 22.27
CA ALA A 51 18.65 24.26 20.86
C ALA A 51 19.79 23.30 20.42
N LYS A 52 19.43 22.26 19.72
CA LYS A 52 20.40 21.45 18.95
C LYS A 52 20.28 21.91 17.50
N ASN A 53 21.41 22.25 16.88
CA ASN A 53 21.44 22.58 15.46
C ASN A 53 20.84 21.46 14.63
N LEU A 54 20.02 21.83 13.63
CA LEU A 54 19.42 20.96 12.61
C LEU A 54 18.21 20.11 13.05
N TRP A 55 17.67 20.30 14.24
CA TRP A 55 16.41 19.65 14.63
C TRP A 55 15.23 20.60 14.47
N MET A 56 14.23 20.20 13.71
CA MET A 56 12.91 20.85 13.68
C MET A 56 11.98 20.21 14.69
N VAL A 57 11.22 21.03 15.38
CA VAL A 57 10.19 20.59 16.31
C VAL A 57 8.84 20.85 15.65
N LEU A 58 8.08 19.81 15.45
CA LEU A 58 6.72 19.89 14.98
C LEU A 58 5.79 19.52 16.14
N GLN A 59 4.97 20.47 16.53
CA GLN A 59 3.97 20.27 17.56
C GLN A 59 2.59 20.32 16.90
N PRO A 60 1.73 19.32 17.12
CA PRO A 60 0.35 19.40 16.70
C PRO A 60 -0.29 20.67 17.31
N ASP A 61 -0.97 21.45 16.48
CA ASP A 61 -1.68 22.62 16.95
C ASP A 61 -2.93 22.18 17.73
N ASN A 62 -2.81 22.15 19.05
CA ASN A 62 -3.89 21.79 19.98
C ASN A 62 -4.77 22.99 20.37
N THR A 63 -4.62 24.14 19.71
CA THR A 63 -5.40 25.34 20.08
C THR A 63 -6.88 25.23 19.71
N ASN A 64 -7.23 24.33 18.83
CA ASN A 64 -8.60 23.92 18.57
C ASN A 64 -8.76 22.45 18.94
N ASN A 65 -9.44 22.17 20.03
CA ASN A 65 -9.81 20.83 20.51
C ASN A 65 -10.72 20.05 19.54
N GLN A 66 -10.55 20.23 18.23
CA GLN A 66 -11.18 19.42 17.21
C GLN A 66 -10.20 18.33 16.77
N ILE A 67 -10.46 17.13 17.23
CA ILE A 67 -9.68 15.95 16.96
C ILE A 67 -9.65 15.75 15.45
N VAL A 68 -8.45 15.89 14.86
CA VAL A 68 -8.21 15.49 13.46
C VAL A 68 -8.56 13.99 13.36
N GLY A 69 -9.41 13.63 12.41
CA GLY A 69 -9.82 12.23 12.24
C GLY A 69 -11.27 11.93 12.62
N GLN A 70 -12.04 12.88 13.18
CA GLN A 70 -13.40 12.58 13.67
C GLN A 70 -14.46 12.41 12.57
N ILE A 71 -14.39 13.12 11.44
CA ILE A 71 -15.46 13.05 10.43
C ILE A 71 -15.39 11.72 9.69
N CYS A 72 -14.20 11.34 9.23
CA CYS A 72 -14.00 10.11 8.47
C CYS A 72 -14.17 8.85 9.32
N GLU A 73 -13.87 8.92 10.63
CA GLU A 73 -13.99 7.78 11.55
C GLU A 73 -15.43 7.58 12.05
N GLN A 74 -16.18 8.66 12.24
CA GLN A 74 -17.54 8.58 12.81
C GLN A 74 -18.61 8.35 11.75
N VAL A 75 -18.51 9.01 10.61
CA VAL A 75 -19.51 8.98 9.54
C VAL A 75 -18.79 9.07 8.21
N ASN A 76 -18.13 8.00 7.75
CA ASN A 76 -17.47 8.04 6.44
C ASN A 76 -18.43 8.64 5.37
N PRO A 77 -18.31 9.93 5.02
CA PRO A 77 -19.23 10.60 4.10
C PRO A 77 -18.95 10.32 2.64
N CYS A 78 -17.90 9.55 2.36
CA CYS A 78 -17.45 9.26 1.00
C CYS A 78 -18.10 7.99 0.46
N ASP A 79 -18.12 7.84 -0.86
CA ASP A 79 -18.55 6.61 -1.51
C ASP A 79 -17.65 5.45 -1.13
N ILE A 80 -18.17 4.22 -1.19
CA ILE A 80 -17.46 2.99 -0.84
C ILE A 80 -16.16 2.78 -1.64
N THR A 81 -16.03 3.46 -2.77
CA THR A 81 -14.85 3.44 -3.65
C THR A 81 -13.86 4.56 -3.36
N GLN A 82 -14.13 5.38 -2.37
CA GLN A 82 -13.32 6.55 -2.03
C GLN A 82 -12.72 6.40 -0.63
N THR A 83 -11.53 6.95 -0.46
CA THR A 83 -10.92 7.08 0.86
C THR A 83 -11.28 8.44 1.44
N CYS A 84 -11.89 8.43 2.62
CA CYS A 84 -12.14 9.66 3.37
C CYS A 84 -10.84 10.15 4.02
N ARG A 85 -10.55 11.43 3.90
CA ARG A 85 -9.45 12.10 4.57
C ARG A 85 -9.96 13.37 5.24
N ASP A 86 -9.72 13.49 6.55
CA ASP A 86 -9.96 14.73 7.26
C ASP A 86 -8.94 15.79 6.83
N VAL A 87 -9.43 16.99 6.54
CA VAL A 87 -8.64 18.13 6.07
C VAL A 87 -9.15 19.41 6.74
N CYS A 88 -8.34 20.46 6.75
CA CYS A 88 -8.78 21.79 7.09
C CYS A 88 -8.98 22.60 5.81
N ASP A 89 -10.08 23.35 5.73
CA ASP A 89 -10.30 24.28 4.64
C ASP A 89 -9.44 25.56 4.79
N SER A 90 -9.53 26.47 3.84
CA SER A 90 -8.78 27.74 3.83
C SER A 90 -9.07 28.66 5.03
N LEU A 91 -10.11 28.36 5.80
CA LEU A 91 -10.51 29.08 7.03
C LEU A 91 -10.13 28.30 8.30
N ASN A 92 -9.28 27.27 8.20
CA ASN A 92 -8.92 26.34 9.28
C ASN A 92 -10.13 25.60 9.90
N LYS A 93 -11.24 25.54 9.17
CA LYS A 93 -12.39 24.75 9.60
C LYS A 93 -12.16 23.28 9.23
N HIS A 94 -12.37 22.41 10.20
CA HIS A 94 -12.28 20.98 10.01
C HIS A 94 -13.36 20.48 9.05
N THR A 95 -12.96 19.79 8.02
CA THR A 95 -13.82 19.22 6.97
C THR A 95 -13.21 17.90 6.48
N PHE A 96 -13.73 17.33 5.41
CA PHE A 96 -13.20 16.10 4.82
C PHE A 96 -13.00 16.26 3.31
N SER A 97 -12.19 15.41 2.75
CA SER A 97 -12.01 15.24 1.30
C SER A 97 -12.17 13.77 0.95
N CYS A 98 -12.98 13.50 -0.07
CA CYS A 98 -13.12 12.16 -0.63
C CYS A 98 -12.06 11.98 -1.73
N LEU A 99 -11.09 11.15 -1.47
CA LEU A 99 -10.06 10.80 -2.43
C LEU A 99 -10.51 9.55 -3.17
N SER A 100 -10.64 9.65 -4.49
CA SER A 100 -10.83 8.46 -5.31
C SER A 100 -9.57 7.62 -5.21
N SER A 101 -9.70 6.35 -4.86
CA SER A 101 -8.60 5.41 -4.90
C SER A 101 -8.13 5.27 -6.35
N ILE A 102 -6.86 5.56 -6.59
CA ILE A 102 -6.25 5.39 -7.91
C ILE A 102 -5.91 3.91 -8.08
N ASP A 103 -6.41 3.30 -9.15
CA ASP A 103 -5.94 1.97 -9.55
C ASP A 103 -4.57 2.12 -10.23
N ALA A 104 -3.51 1.97 -9.46
CA ALA A 104 -2.14 2.09 -9.92
C ALA A 104 -1.73 0.97 -10.89
N SER A 105 -2.47 -0.15 -10.95
CA SER A 105 -2.18 -1.26 -11.86
C SER A 105 -2.22 -0.84 -13.33
N ARG A 106 -3.10 0.12 -13.67
CA ARG A 106 -3.31 0.59 -15.06
C ARG A 106 -2.11 1.29 -15.66
N SER A 107 -1.29 1.93 -14.85
CA SER A 107 -0.05 2.60 -15.27
C SER A 107 1.19 1.73 -15.05
N GLY A 108 1.03 0.54 -14.49
CA GLY A 108 2.11 -0.39 -14.20
C GLY A 108 2.57 -1.17 -15.42
N THR A 109 3.62 -1.94 -15.22
CA THR A 109 4.18 -2.86 -16.21
C THR A 109 4.07 -4.30 -15.70
N ALA A 110 3.34 -5.14 -16.44
CA ALA A 110 3.18 -6.54 -16.10
C ALA A 110 4.18 -7.43 -16.83
N SER A 111 4.66 -8.48 -16.16
CA SER A 111 5.48 -9.54 -16.72
C SER A 111 5.13 -10.90 -16.13
N ILE A 112 5.46 -11.99 -16.82
CA ILE A 112 5.26 -13.37 -16.37
C ILE A 112 6.48 -14.23 -16.68
N SER A 113 6.67 -15.29 -15.90
CA SER A 113 7.83 -16.20 -16.04
C SER A 113 7.95 -16.85 -17.41
N SER A 114 6.82 -17.09 -18.07
CA SER A 114 6.70 -17.66 -19.43
C SER A 114 5.32 -17.31 -19.97
N THR A 115 5.06 -17.55 -21.24
CA THR A 115 3.77 -17.24 -21.86
C THR A 115 3.26 -18.46 -22.62
N TRP A 116 1.97 -18.81 -22.42
CA TRP A 116 1.30 -19.85 -23.21
C TRP A 116 1.11 -19.41 -24.67
N ASP A 117 0.64 -18.18 -24.86
CA ASP A 117 0.46 -17.54 -26.16
C ASP A 117 0.83 -16.06 -26.02
N SER A 118 1.86 -15.61 -26.73
CA SER A 118 2.41 -14.26 -26.59
C SER A 118 1.43 -13.14 -26.99
N VAL A 119 0.39 -13.44 -27.72
CA VAL A 119 -0.62 -12.47 -28.16
C VAL A 119 -1.84 -12.48 -27.25
N ASN A 120 -2.39 -13.67 -26.97
CA ASN A 120 -3.68 -13.81 -26.31
C ASN A 120 -3.56 -13.96 -24.78
N THR A 121 -2.39 -14.34 -24.26
CA THR A 121 -2.17 -14.62 -22.84
C THR A 121 -0.94 -13.90 -22.25
N ALA A 122 -0.57 -12.77 -22.87
CA ALA A 122 0.52 -11.92 -22.39
C ALA A 122 0.23 -11.36 -21.00
N ALA A 123 1.27 -11.02 -20.23
CA ALA A 123 1.15 -10.45 -18.89
C ALA A 123 0.22 -9.23 -18.83
N SER A 124 0.26 -8.37 -19.85
CA SER A 124 -0.58 -7.17 -19.95
C SER A 124 -2.08 -7.45 -19.93
N LYS A 125 -2.50 -8.70 -20.21
CA LYS A 125 -3.91 -9.10 -20.12
C LYS A 125 -4.46 -9.13 -18.71
N ALA A 126 -3.60 -9.15 -17.70
CA ALA A 126 -4.01 -9.07 -16.29
C ALA A 126 -4.12 -7.63 -15.75
N ILE A 127 -3.87 -6.62 -16.60
CA ILE A 127 -4.00 -5.19 -16.24
C ILE A 127 -4.72 -4.38 -17.34
N ASP A 128 -5.45 -5.04 -18.25
CA ASP A 128 -6.09 -4.40 -19.42
C ASP A 128 -7.52 -3.88 -19.13
N GLY A 129 -8.05 -4.11 -17.94
CA GLY A 129 -9.39 -3.68 -17.54
C GLY A 129 -10.47 -4.72 -17.81
N SER A 130 -10.10 -5.90 -18.24
CA SER A 130 -11.05 -6.94 -18.64
C SER A 130 -10.84 -8.23 -17.87
N VAL A 131 -11.80 -8.64 -17.10
CA VAL A 131 -11.82 -9.97 -16.46
C VAL A 131 -12.09 -11.11 -17.45
N SER A 132 -12.33 -10.78 -18.73
CA SER A 132 -12.56 -11.77 -19.78
C SER A 132 -11.28 -12.20 -20.49
N THR A 133 -10.20 -11.43 -20.35
CA THR A 133 -8.86 -11.74 -20.82
C THR A 133 -8.05 -12.39 -19.69
N ASN A 134 -6.93 -13.04 -20.01
CA ASN A 134 -6.13 -13.72 -18.98
C ASN A 134 -4.65 -13.69 -19.33
N ALA A 135 -3.80 -13.38 -18.38
CA ALA A 135 -2.39 -13.71 -18.42
C ALA A 135 -2.21 -15.19 -18.04
N ILE A 136 -1.51 -15.97 -18.85
CA ILE A 136 -1.31 -17.41 -18.61
C ILE A 136 0.13 -17.78 -18.91
N THR A 137 0.81 -18.42 -17.96
CA THR A 137 2.17 -18.92 -18.13
C THR A 137 2.21 -20.15 -19.05
N GLY A 138 3.35 -20.39 -19.70
CA GLY A 138 3.61 -21.63 -20.45
C GLY A 138 3.86 -22.82 -19.54
N ASN A 139 3.81 -24.03 -20.07
CA ASN A 139 3.87 -25.29 -19.31
C ASN A 139 5.29 -25.89 -19.14
N SER A 140 6.33 -25.14 -19.40
CA SER A 140 7.71 -25.63 -19.39
C SER A 140 8.49 -25.41 -18.10
N LEU A 141 7.84 -24.87 -17.06
CA LEU A 141 8.47 -24.49 -15.81
C LEU A 141 7.96 -25.32 -14.62
N THR A 142 8.77 -25.38 -13.57
CA THR A 142 8.40 -25.97 -12.26
C THR A 142 7.90 -24.92 -11.27
N GLU A 143 8.19 -23.65 -11.53
CA GLU A 143 7.71 -22.50 -10.78
C GLU A 143 7.20 -21.44 -11.76
N HIS A 144 6.06 -20.87 -11.47
CA HIS A 144 5.44 -19.84 -12.28
C HIS A 144 5.21 -18.58 -11.46
N TRP A 145 5.47 -17.42 -12.04
CA TRP A 145 5.17 -16.15 -11.42
C TRP A 145 4.56 -15.15 -12.42
N PHE A 146 3.69 -14.32 -11.88
CA PHE A 146 3.24 -13.05 -12.45
C PHE A 146 3.81 -11.93 -11.60
N LYS A 147 4.29 -10.86 -12.25
CA LYS A 147 4.81 -9.65 -11.61
C LYS A 147 4.15 -8.42 -12.19
N LEU A 148 3.72 -7.52 -11.32
CA LEU A 148 3.30 -6.17 -11.64
C LEU A 148 4.29 -5.18 -10.98
N ASP A 149 4.95 -4.36 -11.81
CA ASP A 149 5.73 -3.20 -11.38
C ASP A 149 4.84 -1.96 -11.47
N LEU A 150 4.58 -1.32 -10.35
CA LEU A 150 3.77 -0.09 -10.25
C LEU A 150 4.57 1.17 -10.64
N ASN A 151 5.84 1.05 -11.02
CA ASN A 151 6.80 2.10 -11.32
C ASN A 151 7.30 2.92 -10.12
N TYR A 152 6.47 3.09 -9.08
CA TYR A 152 6.80 3.82 -7.85
C TYR A 152 6.44 2.99 -6.62
N VAL A 153 7.03 3.32 -5.48
CA VAL A 153 6.63 2.77 -4.19
C VAL A 153 5.36 3.48 -3.74
N TYR A 154 4.33 2.71 -3.42
CA TYR A 154 3.05 3.21 -2.93
C TYR A 154 2.71 2.64 -1.56
N GLN A 155 1.88 3.35 -0.83
CA GLN A 155 1.07 2.79 0.24
C GLN A 155 -0.20 2.22 -0.40
N ILE A 156 -0.24 0.90 -0.51
CA ILE A 156 -1.34 0.16 -1.13
C ILE A 156 -2.41 -0.10 -0.07
N THR A 157 -3.63 0.32 -0.35
CA THR A 157 -4.77 0.16 0.56
C THR A 157 -5.59 -1.08 0.25
N GLN A 158 -5.61 -1.49 -1.03
CA GLN A 158 -6.36 -2.67 -1.47
C GLN A 158 -5.73 -3.31 -2.71
N ILE A 159 -5.72 -4.63 -2.75
CA ILE A 159 -5.40 -5.43 -3.93
C ILE A 159 -6.61 -6.31 -4.24
N VAL A 160 -7.07 -6.29 -5.49
CA VAL A 160 -8.14 -7.17 -5.97
C VAL A 160 -7.58 -8.07 -7.05
N VAL A 161 -7.66 -9.38 -6.82
CA VAL A 161 -7.22 -10.39 -7.80
C VAL A 161 -8.44 -11.08 -8.38
N TYR A 162 -8.52 -11.12 -9.71
CA TYR A 162 -9.56 -11.85 -10.44
C TYR A 162 -8.98 -13.11 -11.05
N ASN A 163 -9.65 -14.20 -10.76
CA ASN A 163 -9.32 -15.52 -11.31
C ASN A 163 -10.03 -15.74 -12.65
N ARG A 164 -9.47 -16.61 -13.44
CA ARG A 164 -10.10 -17.06 -14.68
C ARG A 164 -11.40 -17.80 -14.39
N SER A 165 -12.52 -17.36 -14.98
CA SER A 165 -13.85 -17.91 -14.71
C SER A 165 -14.24 -19.09 -15.59
N ASN A 166 -13.69 -19.16 -16.82
CA ASN A 166 -14.15 -20.09 -17.85
C ASN A 166 -13.34 -21.40 -17.97
N TYR A 167 -12.22 -21.53 -17.25
CA TYR A 167 -11.38 -22.73 -17.32
C TYR A 167 -10.47 -22.89 -16.11
N LEU A 168 -10.58 -24.04 -15.40
CA LEU A 168 -9.74 -24.48 -14.29
C LEU A 168 -9.45 -23.37 -13.22
N PRO A 169 -10.48 -22.80 -12.58
CA PRO A 169 -10.27 -21.79 -11.55
C PRO A 169 -9.45 -22.31 -10.35
N SER A 170 -9.40 -23.62 -10.14
CA SER A 170 -8.58 -24.28 -9.12
C SER A 170 -7.07 -24.00 -9.25
N ARG A 171 -6.59 -23.58 -10.41
CA ARG A 171 -5.19 -23.17 -10.62
C ARG A 171 -4.77 -21.96 -9.79
N MET A 172 -5.71 -21.12 -9.36
CA MET A 172 -5.40 -20.00 -8.48
C MET A 172 -5.15 -20.46 -7.05
N ASN A 173 -5.73 -21.58 -6.63
CA ASN A 173 -5.64 -22.06 -5.25
C ASN A 173 -4.19 -22.39 -4.85
N GLY A 174 -3.78 -21.89 -3.67
CA GLY A 174 -2.46 -22.11 -3.11
C GLY A 174 -1.37 -21.18 -3.66
N ASN A 175 -1.66 -20.30 -4.64
CA ASN A 175 -0.69 -19.32 -5.11
C ASN A 175 -0.45 -18.25 -4.04
N LYS A 176 0.79 -17.77 -3.94
CA LYS A 176 1.20 -16.76 -2.98
C LYS A 176 1.06 -15.36 -3.57
N LEU A 177 0.41 -14.45 -2.86
CA LEU A 177 0.39 -13.02 -3.17
C LEU A 177 1.44 -12.32 -2.32
N ILE A 178 2.38 -11.64 -2.97
CA ILE A 178 3.53 -10.98 -2.33
C ILE A 178 3.60 -9.53 -2.76
N VAL A 179 3.88 -8.63 -1.81
CA VAL A 179 4.13 -7.22 -2.06
C VAL A 179 5.55 -6.89 -1.57
N ASN A 180 6.35 -6.24 -2.39
CA ASN A 180 7.72 -5.85 -2.04
C ASN A 180 8.09 -4.50 -2.63
N ILE A 181 9.02 -3.81 -1.98
CA ILE A 181 9.64 -2.58 -2.50
C ILE A 181 10.74 -2.88 -3.53
N ASN A 182 11.33 -4.07 -3.47
CA ASN A 182 12.39 -4.53 -4.37
C ASN A 182 11.83 -5.55 -5.37
N ASP A 183 12.44 -5.63 -6.55
CA ASP A 183 12.11 -6.62 -7.59
C ASP A 183 12.58 -8.03 -7.20
N GLN A 184 12.00 -8.56 -6.14
CA GLN A 184 12.33 -9.87 -5.58
C GLN A 184 11.14 -10.44 -4.80
N TYR A 185 10.85 -11.72 -4.99
CA TYR A 185 9.83 -12.46 -4.23
C TYR A 185 10.39 -13.60 -3.38
N ILE A 186 11.60 -14.10 -3.69
CA ILE A 186 12.25 -15.20 -2.95
C ILE A 186 12.58 -14.76 -1.53
N ASN A 187 12.17 -15.56 -0.54
CA ASN A 187 12.32 -15.28 0.89
C ASN A 187 11.56 -14.02 1.38
N VAL A 188 10.57 -13.57 0.61
CA VAL A 188 9.65 -12.50 1.03
C VAL A 188 8.36 -13.16 1.51
N PRO A 189 7.86 -12.82 2.72
CA PRO A 189 6.59 -13.36 3.20
C PRO A 189 5.44 -12.97 2.27
N GLU A 190 4.54 -13.91 2.00
CA GLU A 190 3.28 -13.62 1.35
C GLU A 190 2.36 -12.79 2.25
N ILE A 191 1.63 -11.86 1.66
CA ILE A 191 0.55 -11.14 2.35
C ILE A 191 -0.74 -11.96 2.38
N ALA A 192 -0.88 -12.91 1.45
CA ALA A 192 -2.01 -13.85 1.38
C ALA A 192 -1.67 -15.08 0.55
N VAL A 193 -2.42 -16.16 0.80
CA VAL A 193 -2.50 -17.33 -0.07
C VAL A 193 -3.85 -17.27 -0.80
N LEU A 194 -3.80 -17.33 -2.13
CA LEU A 194 -4.97 -17.23 -2.99
C LEU A 194 -5.81 -18.50 -2.97
N THR A 195 -7.11 -18.35 -3.16
CA THR A 195 -8.07 -19.44 -3.27
C THR A 195 -8.54 -19.62 -4.71
N SER A 196 -9.46 -20.54 -4.95
CA SER A 196 -10.12 -20.73 -6.26
C SER A 196 -11.23 -19.72 -6.54
N ASP A 197 -11.52 -18.80 -5.62
CA ASP A 197 -12.57 -17.79 -5.78
C ASP A 197 -12.32 -16.92 -7.01
N LEU A 198 -13.39 -16.51 -7.68
CA LEU A 198 -13.30 -15.73 -8.91
C LEU A 198 -12.84 -14.29 -8.66
N LYS A 199 -13.11 -13.76 -7.47
CA LYS A 199 -12.68 -12.44 -7.02
C LYS A 199 -12.21 -12.51 -5.58
N GLN A 200 -11.02 -12.04 -5.31
CA GLN A 200 -10.43 -11.99 -3.99
C GLN A 200 -9.94 -10.59 -3.69
N THR A 201 -10.29 -10.07 -2.52
CA THR A 201 -9.97 -8.70 -2.11
C THR A 201 -9.14 -8.72 -0.84
N PHE A 202 -8.00 -8.06 -0.87
CA PHE A 202 -7.07 -7.93 0.25
C PHE A 202 -6.95 -6.46 0.61
N THR A 203 -7.47 -6.08 1.77
CA THR A 203 -7.40 -4.73 2.33
C THR A 203 -6.36 -4.67 3.42
N GLY A 204 -5.61 -3.58 3.46
CA GLY A 204 -4.55 -3.40 4.45
C GLY A 204 -3.76 -2.12 4.19
N SER A 205 -2.59 -2.04 4.80
CA SER A 205 -1.61 -0.98 4.55
C SER A 205 -0.31 -1.66 4.15
N PHE A 206 -0.14 -1.87 2.85
CA PHE A 206 1.04 -2.52 2.30
C PHE A 206 1.94 -1.47 1.65
N ILE A 207 3.22 -1.48 1.96
CA ILE A 207 4.19 -0.60 1.29
C ILE A 207 4.92 -1.43 0.25
N GLY A 208 4.80 -1.05 -1.02
CA GLY A 208 5.44 -1.79 -2.11
C GLY A 208 5.40 -1.10 -3.46
N ARG A 209 6.25 -1.57 -4.35
CA ARG A 209 6.29 -1.23 -5.77
C ARG A 209 5.94 -2.44 -6.63
N TYR A 210 6.40 -3.61 -6.20
CA TYR A 210 6.25 -4.86 -6.94
C TYR A 210 5.22 -5.76 -6.27
N ILE A 211 4.31 -6.29 -7.08
CA ILE A 211 3.34 -7.29 -6.65
C ILE A 211 3.59 -8.56 -7.44
N PHE A 212 3.72 -9.66 -6.71
CA PHE A 212 3.93 -10.97 -7.31
C PHE A 212 2.79 -11.90 -6.97
N ILE A 213 2.41 -12.74 -7.93
CA ILE A 213 1.62 -13.95 -7.70
C ILE A 213 2.52 -15.11 -8.09
N VAL A 214 2.83 -15.97 -7.12
CA VAL A 214 3.80 -17.08 -7.30
C VAL A 214 3.10 -18.41 -7.12
N ARG A 215 3.37 -19.33 -8.02
CA ARG A 215 2.89 -20.71 -7.99
C ARG A 215 4.05 -21.69 -7.98
N ASP A 216 4.22 -22.39 -6.87
CA ASP A 216 5.23 -23.41 -6.67
C ASP A 216 4.71 -24.80 -7.17
N SER A 217 4.46 -24.92 -8.46
CA SER A 217 4.05 -26.21 -9.06
C SER A 217 4.26 -26.20 -10.57
N SER A 218 4.25 -27.36 -11.20
CA SER A 218 4.37 -27.51 -12.64
C SER A 218 3.09 -27.19 -13.43
N ASP A 219 1.97 -26.90 -12.76
CA ASP A 219 0.76 -26.48 -13.42
C ASP A 219 0.76 -24.97 -13.68
N LEU A 220 0.08 -24.53 -14.72
CA LEU A 220 0.10 -23.14 -15.19
C LEU A 220 -0.44 -22.16 -14.13
N LEU A 221 0.17 -21.00 -14.04
CA LEU A 221 -0.41 -19.83 -13.40
C LEU A 221 -1.31 -19.09 -14.38
N GLN A 222 -2.49 -18.68 -13.94
CA GLN A 222 -3.42 -17.86 -14.70
C GLN A 222 -3.97 -16.73 -13.85
N VAL A 223 -4.02 -15.51 -14.39
CA VAL A 223 -4.57 -14.32 -13.75
C VAL A 223 -5.47 -13.61 -14.75
N ALA A 224 -6.74 -13.40 -14.41
CA ALA A 224 -7.63 -12.66 -15.29
C ALA A 224 -7.38 -11.16 -15.18
N GLU A 225 -7.36 -10.63 -13.97
CA GLU A 225 -7.15 -9.21 -13.74
C GLU A 225 -6.59 -8.97 -12.35
N ILE A 226 -5.80 -7.91 -12.18
CA ILE A 226 -5.36 -7.41 -10.88
C ILE A 226 -5.55 -5.90 -10.82
N ASN A 227 -6.24 -5.41 -9.78
CA ASN A 227 -6.36 -4.00 -9.48
C ASN A 227 -5.61 -3.69 -8.19
N VAL A 228 -4.93 -2.56 -8.14
CA VAL A 228 -4.11 -2.13 -7.00
C VAL A 228 -4.47 -0.70 -6.65
N PHE A 229 -5.14 -0.50 -5.54
CA PHE A 229 -5.61 0.80 -5.08
C PHE A 229 -4.64 1.40 -4.07
N VAL A 230 -4.29 2.67 -4.30
CA VAL A 230 -3.32 3.45 -3.53
C VAL A 230 -3.92 4.75 -3.03
#